data_0c83489920b0e25017f393fc3ef40f93
#
_entry.id   0c83489920b0e25017f393fc3ef40f93
#
_cell.length_a   1.000
_cell.length_b   1.000
_cell.length_c   1.000
_cell.angle_alpha   90.00
_cell.angle_beta   90.00
_cell.angle_gamma   90.00
#
_symmetry.space_group_name_H-M   'P 1'
#
loop_
_entity.id
_entity.type
_entity.pdbx_description
1 polymer ?
#
loop_
_entity_poly.entity_id
_entity_poly.type
_entity_poly.pdbx_seq_one_letter_code
_entity_poly.pdbx_strand_id
1 'polypeptide(L)'
;MEQRQKNKEFEIKVNGDSAIILRCFSYGESAVIPREIDGYRVTEIAPYAFSSHMDHPPEEETGQDALCGERLEEIVLPDTIEKIGRYAFYNCRNLKRLKFSTDIRDIGAGAFTGCHQIEKMDVTVVPEKRSCFRELLIEIGEEQEVMYHCPDGDAKLIFPEYFEEAVENTPARILVTKTHGSGMWYRNCIVKNELQFDQYDKRFAWAVENEQEEVVVALAFARLL
;
A
#
# COMPACT_ATOMS: atom_id res chain seq x y z
N MET A 1 25.80 -16.70 2.43
CA MET A 1 25.28 -17.40 1.24
C MET A 1 23.79 -17.12 1.17
N GLU A 2 23.30 -16.64 0.02
CA GLU A 2 21.86 -16.49 -0.21
C GLU A 2 21.28 -17.87 -0.52
N GLN A 3 20.32 -18.31 0.26
CA GLN A 3 19.69 -19.62 0.08
C GLN A 3 18.21 -19.43 -0.22
N ARG A 4 17.72 -19.96 -1.33
CA ARG A 4 16.29 -20.07 -1.61
C ARG A 4 15.73 -21.30 -0.91
N GLN A 5 14.55 -21.13 -0.31
CA GLN A 5 13.80 -22.20 0.33
C GLN A 5 12.34 -22.11 -0.11
N LYS A 6 11.69 -23.26 -0.26
CA LYS A 6 10.29 -23.36 -0.68
C LYS A 6 9.57 -24.32 0.24
N ASN A 7 8.44 -23.89 0.77
CA ASN A 7 7.46 -24.75 1.41
C ASN A 7 6.14 -24.75 0.60
N LYS A 8 5.07 -25.30 1.16
CA LYS A 8 3.79 -25.40 0.44
C LYS A 8 3.14 -24.06 0.12
N GLU A 9 3.40 -23.03 0.92
CA GLU A 9 2.69 -21.74 0.84
C GLU A 9 3.60 -20.61 0.37
N PHE A 10 4.93 -20.71 0.60
CA PHE A 10 5.86 -19.64 0.31
C PHE A 10 7.15 -20.13 -0.32
N GLU A 11 7.64 -19.35 -1.28
CA GLU A 11 9.03 -19.35 -1.70
C GLU A 11 9.71 -18.15 -1.06
N ILE A 12 10.81 -18.40 -0.36
CA ILE A 12 11.56 -17.37 0.36
C ILE A 12 13.03 -17.38 -0.03
N LYS A 13 13.67 -16.23 0.12
CA LYS A 13 15.11 -16.07 0.10
C LYS A 13 15.57 -15.74 1.52
N VAL A 14 16.48 -16.56 2.04
CA VAL A 14 17.05 -16.35 3.36
C VAL A 14 18.28 -15.44 3.27
N ASN A 15 18.33 -14.44 4.15
CA ASN A 15 19.45 -13.52 4.30
C ASN A 15 19.77 -13.34 5.80
N GLY A 16 20.79 -14.06 6.29
CA GLY A 16 21.07 -14.12 7.73
C GLY A 16 19.90 -14.72 8.50
N ASP A 17 19.37 -13.98 9.46
CA ASP A 17 18.24 -14.40 10.30
C ASP A 17 16.87 -13.95 9.73
N SER A 18 16.85 -13.36 8.54
CA SER A 18 15.64 -12.84 7.92
C SER A 18 15.26 -13.57 6.62
N ALA A 19 13.98 -13.54 6.31
CA ALA A 19 13.38 -14.06 5.09
C ALA A 19 12.79 -12.95 4.24
N ILE A 20 12.93 -13.09 2.93
CA ILE A 20 12.34 -12.26 1.88
C ILE A 20 11.32 -13.12 1.17
N ILE A 21 10.06 -12.68 1.08
CA ILE A 21 9.02 -13.38 0.32
C ILE A 21 9.28 -13.20 -1.16
N LEU A 22 9.53 -14.28 -1.87
CA LEU A 22 9.67 -14.29 -3.33
C LEU A 22 8.34 -14.58 -4.01
N ARG A 23 7.55 -15.51 -3.46
CA ARG A 23 6.23 -15.92 -3.97
C ARG A 23 5.35 -16.42 -2.83
N CYS A 24 4.05 -16.26 -3.03
CA CYS A 24 3.01 -16.90 -2.21
C CYS A 24 2.21 -17.88 -3.10
N PHE A 25 1.91 -19.05 -2.58
CA PHE A 25 1.12 -20.07 -3.27
C PHE A 25 -0.16 -20.32 -2.47
N SER A 26 -1.30 -20.09 -3.10
CA SER A 26 -2.62 -20.26 -2.46
C SER A 26 -3.67 -20.56 -3.50
N TYR A 27 -4.70 -21.33 -3.11
CA TYR A 27 -5.91 -21.50 -3.91
C TYR A 27 -6.92 -20.36 -3.73
N GLY A 28 -6.76 -19.57 -2.66
CA GLY A 28 -7.63 -18.43 -2.36
C GLY A 28 -7.20 -17.15 -3.10
N GLU A 29 -7.88 -16.08 -2.73
CA GLU A 29 -7.68 -14.72 -3.27
C GLU A 29 -7.00 -13.80 -2.25
N SER A 30 -6.70 -14.32 -1.05
CA SER A 30 -6.10 -13.58 0.05
C SER A 30 -4.76 -14.16 0.46
N ALA A 31 -3.80 -13.30 0.78
CA ALA A 31 -2.52 -13.67 1.35
C ALA A 31 -2.36 -13.10 2.76
N VAL A 32 -2.06 -13.97 3.73
CA VAL A 32 -1.65 -13.58 5.07
C VAL A 32 -0.18 -13.95 5.24
N ILE A 33 0.69 -12.96 5.25
CA ILE A 33 2.12 -13.17 5.40
C ILE A 33 2.43 -13.35 6.89
N PRO A 34 3.05 -14.47 7.30
CA PRO A 34 3.40 -14.70 8.68
C PRO A 34 4.62 -13.86 9.09
N ARG A 35 4.78 -13.64 10.41
CA ARG A 35 5.96 -12.93 10.96
C ARG A 35 7.26 -13.72 10.79
N GLU A 36 7.14 -15.04 10.68
CA GLU A 36 8.27 -15.98 10.62
C GLU A 36 7.92 -17.16 9.72
N ILE A 37 8.89 -17.61 8.93
CA ILE A 37 8.81 -18.81 8.09
C ILE A 37 10.07 -19.64 8.34
N ASP A 38 9.89 -20.90 8.74
CA ASP A 38 10.97 -21.87 8.97
C ASP A 38 12.07 -21.36 9.92
N GLY A 39 11.70 -20.52 10.92
CA GLY A 39 12.62 -19.94 11.89
C GLY A 39 13.26 -18.62 11.46
N TYR A 40 12.93 -18.10 10.27
CA TYR A 40 13.44 -16.83 9.75
C TYR A 40 12.38 -15.73 9.84
N ARG A 41 12.72 -14.58 10.43
CA ARG A 41 11.86 -13.42 10.51
C ARG A 41 11.59 -12.86 9.11
N VAL A 42 10.32 -12.72 8.74
CA VAL A 42 9.91 -12.15 7.43
C VAL A 42 9.99 -10.64 7.49
N THR A 43 10.87 -10.04 6.69
CA THR A 43 11.15 -8.60 6.73
C THR A 43 10.95 -7.87 5.40
N GLU A 44 10.87 -8.60 4.29
CA GLU A 44 10.81 -8.00 2.96
C GLU A 44 9.87 -8.78 2.03
N ILE A 45 9.14 -8.04 1.20
CA ILE A 45 8.47 -8.54 -0.01
C ILE A 45 9.39 -8.26 -1.19
N ALA A 46 9.75 -9.27 -1.93
CA ALA A 46 10.67 -9.15 -3.08
C ALA A 46 10.07 -8.34 -4.23
N PRO A 47 10.91 -7.82 -5.13
CA PRO A 47 10.42 -7.29 -6.40
C PRO A 47 9.55 -8.31 -7.14
N TYR A 48 8.42 -7.86 -7.70
CA TYR A 48 7.45 -8.67 -8.46
C TYR A 48 6.83 -9.85 -7.69
N ALA A 49 6.92 -9.90 -6.36
CA ALA A 49 6.49 -11.07 -5.56
C ALA A 49 5.03 -11.48 -5.79
N PHE A 50 4.13 -10.53 -6.03
CA PHE A 50 2.72 -10.73 -6.31
C PHE A 50 2.32 -10.29 -7.73
N SER A 51 3.26 -9.90 -8.57
CA SER A 51 2.99 -9.55 -9.95
C SER A 51 2.83 -10.78 -10.83
N SER A 52 1.90 -10.73 -11.80
CA SER A 52 1.80 -11.72 -12.88
C SER A 52 2.94 -11.60 -13.90
N HIS A 53 3.63 -10.45 -13.95
CA HIS A 53 4.80 -10.21 -14.78
C HIS A 53 6.05 -10.48 -13.95
N MET A 54 6.50 -11.70 -13.93
CA MET A 54 7.64 -12.14 -13.12
C MET A 54 8.92 -12.21 -13.94
N ASP A 55 10.03 -11.68 -13.39
CA ASP A 55 11.36 -11.87 -13.98
C ASP A 55 11.79 -13.35 -13.95
N HIS A 56 11.24 -14.10 -12.98
CA HIS A 56 11.48 -15.53 -12.82
C HIS A 56 10.16 -16.24 -12.53
N PRO A 57 9.63 -17.05 -13.46
CA PRO A 57 8.43 -17.85 -13.18
C PRO A 57 8.71 -18.82 -12.00
N PRO A 58 7.68 -19.11 -11.16
CA PRO A 58 7.84 -20.10 -10.10
C PRO A 58 8.15 -21.47 -10.71
N GLU A 59 9.02 -22.24 -10.07
CA GLU A 59 9.25 -23.63 -10.47
C GLU A 59 7.96 -24.43 -10.32
N GLU A 60 7.62 -25.26 -11.31
CA GLU A 60 6.30 -25.92 -11.48
C GLU A 60 5.97 -27.00 -10.42
N GLU A 61 6.83 -27.23 -9.43
CA GLU A 61 6.76 -28.41 -8.56
C GLU A 61 5.75 -28.37 -7.41
N THR A 62 5.02 -27.26 -7.16
CA THR A 62 4.13 -27.20 -5.98
C THR A 62 2.71 -27.72 -6.21
N GLY A 63 2.28 -27.87 -7.45
CA GLY A 63 0.88 -28.17 -7.78
C GLY A 63 -0.10 -27.04 -7.40
N GLN A 64 0.40 -25.93 -6.91
CA GLN A 64 -0.36 -24.71 -6.60
C GLN A 64 0.17 -23.57 -7.45
N ASP A 65 -0.74 -22.77 -8.00
CA ASP A 65 -0.37 -21.56 -8.74
C ASP A 65 0.06 -20.46 -7.77
N ALA A 66 1.02 -19.63 -8.19
CA ALA A 66 1.37 -18.43 -7.48
C ALA A 66 0.15 -17.51 -7.36
N LEU A 67 -0.11 -17.01 -6.16
CA LEU A 67 -1.12 -15.98 -5.91
C LEU A 67 -0.58 -14.63 -6.35
N CYS A 68 -1.02 -14.16 -7.51
CA CYS A 68 -0.50 -12.96 -8.14
C CYS A 68 -1.51 -12.30 -9.08
N GLY A 69 -1.24 -11.07 -9.45
CA GLY A 69 -2.02 -10.30 -10.40
C GLY A 69 -3.49 -10.19 -9.99
N GLU A 70 -4.39 -10.45 -10.91
CA GLU A 70 -5.85 -10.31 -10.70
C GLU A 70 -6.45 -11.31 -9.71
N ARG A 71 -5.70 -12.34 -9.29
CA ARG A 71 -6.19 -13.29 -8.27
C ARG A 71 -6.06 -12.76 -6.85
N LEU A 72 -5.21 -11.75 -6.61
CA LEU A 72 -5.00 -11.19 -5.28
C LEU A 72 -6.04 -10.11 -4.99
N GLU A 73 -6.92 -10.35 -4.00
CA GLU A 73 -7.92 -9.37 -3.54
C GLU A 73 -7.59 -8.76 -2.17
N GLU A 74 -6.86 -9.46 -1.34
CA GLU A 74 -6.47 -8.99 -0.01
C GLU A 74 -5.08 -9.44 0.37
N ILE A 75 -4.32 -8.54 1.00
CA ILE A 75 -3.05 -8.88 1.61
C ILE A 75 -2.93 -8.34 3.03
N VAL A 76 -2.47 -9.20 3.93
CA VAL A 76 -2.13 -8.88 5.31
C VAL A 76 -0.63 -9.04 5.49
N LEU A 77 0.05 -7.92 5.72
CA LEU A 77 1.48 -7.88 6.00
C LEU A 77 1.71 -7.81 7.52
N PRO A 78 2.61 -8.61 8.08
CA PRO A 78 2.94 -8.52 9.50
C PRO A 78 3.73 -7.24 9.80
N ASP A 79 3.76 -6.84 11.06
CA ASP A 79 4.53 -5.71 11.57
C ASP A 79 6.06 -5.91 11.51
N THR A 80 6.50 -7.05 11.03
CA THR A 80 7.93 -7.33 10.78
C THR A 80 8.39 -6.88 9.41
N ILE A 81 7.48 -6.54 8.48
CA ILE A 81 7.84 -6.06 7.14
C ILE A 81 8.43 -4.65 7.24
N GLU A 82 9.64 -4.50 6.76
CA GLU A 82 10.36 -3.24 6.70
C GLU A 82 10.52 -2.72 5.26
N LYS A 83 10.39 -3.62 4.26
CA LYS A 83 10.59 -3.28 2.86
C LYS A 83 9.62 -3.98 1.92
N ILE A 84 9.14 -3.22 0.92
CA ILE A 84 8.39 -3.72 -0.24
C ILE A 84 9.22 -3.44 -1.49
N GLY A 85 9.50 -4.48 -2.26
CA GLY A 85 10.30 -4.38 -3.48
C GLY A 85 9.59 -3.63 -4.62
N ARG A 86 10.37 -3.19 -5.61
CA ARG A 86 9.82 -2.55 -6.81
C ARG A 86 8.82 -3.45 -7.51
N TYR A 87 7.70 -2.90 -7.98
CA TYR A 87 6.67 -3.64 -8.70
C TYR A 87 6.14 -4.88 -7.95
N ALA A 88 6.26 -4.92 -6.61
CA ALA A 88 5.88 -6.09 -5.82
C ALA A 88 4.43 -6.54 -6.05
N PHE A 89 3.51 -5.59 -6.24
CA PHE A 89 2.09 -5.79 -6.52
C PHE A 89 1.68 -5.28 -7.90
N TYR A 90 2.61 -5.18 -8.85
CA TYR A 90 2.33 -4.64 -10.17
C TYR A 90 1.19 -5.37 -10.86
N ASN A 91 0.16 -4.61 -11.30
CA ASN A 91 -1.06 -5.14 -11.92
C ASN A 91 -1.87 -6.11 -11.05
N CYS A 92 -1.83 -6.00 -9.72
CA CYS A 92 -2.81 -6.66 -8.85
C CYS A 92 -4.14 -5.88 -8.91
N ARG A 93 -4.81 -5.96 -10.06
CA ARG A 93 -5.96 -5.11 -10.39
C ARG A 93 -7.16 -5.30 -9.47
N ASN A 94 -7.31 -6.49 -8.88
CA ASN A 94 -8.42 -6.82 -7.99
C ASN A 94 -8.05 -6.66 -6.50
N LEU A 95 -6.86 -6.17 -6.18
CA LEU A 95 -6.44 -5.90 -4.79
C LEU A 95 -7.31 -4.78 -4.22
N LYS A 96 -8.15 -5.10 -3.22
CA LYS A 96 -9.12 -4.19 -2.58
C LYS A 96 -8.73 -3.82 -1.17
N ARG A 97 -8.07 -4.74 -0.46
CA ARG A 97 -7.75 -4.56 0.96
C ARG A 97 -6.28 -4.80 1.26
N LEU A 98 -5.70 -3.86 1.99
CA LEU A 98 -4.31 -3.89 2.41
C LEU A 98 -4.23 -3.66 3.92
N LYS A 99 -3.68 -4.64 4.66
CA LYS A 99 -3.40 -4.49 6.08
C LYS A 99 -1.89 -4.51 6.32
N PHE A 100 -1.38 -3.50 7.04
CA PHE A 100 0.05 -3.38 7.30
C PHE A 100 0.35 -2.52 8.54
N SER A 101 1.62 -2.49 8.94
CA SER A 101 2.16 -1.59 9.96
C SER A 101 3.00 -0.50 9.30
N THR A 102 3.04 0.67 9.89
CA THR A 102 3.90 1.77 9.44
C THR A 102 5.39 1.54 9.72
N ASP A 103 5.82 0.33 10.10
CA ASP A 103 7.24 -0.06 10.14
C ASP A 103 7.88 -0.22 8.75
N ILE A 104 7.11 -0.18 7.67
CA ILE A 104 7.60 -0.19 6.28
C ILE A 104 8.40 1.11 6.03
N ARG A 105 9.70 0.97 5.78
CA ARG A 105 10.67 2.07 5.65
C ARG A 105 11.19 2.26 4.24
N ASP A 106 10.94 1.30 3.36
CA ASP A 106 11.39 1.30 1.97
C ASP A 106 10.29 0.71 1.09
N ILE A 107 9.81 1.49 0.12
CA ILE A 107 8.89 1.06 -0.92
C ILE A 107 9.57 1.28 -2.25
N GLY A 108 9.77 0.19 -2.98
CA GLY A 108 10.35 0.24 -4.32
C GLY A 108 9.41 0.91 -5.32
N ALA A 109 10.00 1.58 -6.31
CA ALA A 109 9.24 2.29 -7.34
C ALA A 109 8.20 1.38 -8.01
N GLY A 110 6.99 1.88 -8.18
CA GLY A 110 5.89 1.21 -8.85
C GLY A 110 5.34 0.01 -8.08
N ALA A 111 5.57 -0.09 -6.76
CA ALA A 111 5.17 -1.25 -5.97
C ALA A 111 3.68 -1.59 -6.13
N PHE A 112 2.81 -0.60 -6.24
CA PHE A 112 1.36 -0.73 -6.39
C PHE A 112 0.84 -0.23 -7.76
N THR A 113 1.72 -0.03 -8.74
CA THR A 113 1.29 0.40 -10.08
C THR A 113 0.30 -0.60 -10.68
N GLY A 114 -0.87 -0.09 -11.09
CA GLY A 114 -1.97 -0.90 -11.65
C GLY A 114 -2.90 -1.52 -10.62
N CYS A 115 -2.78 -1.16 -9.32
CA CYS A 115 -3.68 -1.59 -8.24
C CYS A 115 -4.83 -0.56 -8.04
N HIS A 116 -5.69 -0.39 -9.04
CA HIS A 116 -6.73 0.66 -9.05
C HIS A 116 -7.99 0.33 -8.23
N GLN A 117 -8.04 -0.79 -7.52
CA GLN A 117 -9.18 -1.18 -6.70
C GLN A 117 -8.89 -1.19 -5.19
N ILE A 118 -7.72 -0.72 -4.76
CA ILE A 118 -7.45 -0.61 -3.33
C ILE A 118 -8.36 0.50 -2.77
N GLU A 119 -9.35 0.10 -1.98
CA GLU A 119 -10.34 0.98 -1.37
C GLU A 119 -10.21 1.04 0.15
N LYS A 120 -9.65 0.00 0.78
CA LYS A 120 -9.56 -0.13 2.23
C LYS A 120 -8.17 -0.47 2.70
N MET A 121 -7.72 0.30 3.68
CA MET A 121 -6.46 0.04 4.39
C MET A 121 -6.71 -0.08 5.89
N ASP A 122 -6.06 -1.05 6.51
CA ASP A 122 -6.01 -1.24 7.97
C ASP A 122 -4.55 -1.02 8.40
N VAL A 123 -4.29 0.09 9.07
CA VAL A 123 -2.93 0.57 9.31
C VAL A 123 -2.63 0.68 10.79
N THR A 124 -1.71 -0.14 11.28
CA THR A 124 -1.19 -0.04 12.66
C THR A 124 -0.03 0.94 12.68
N VAL A 125 -0.20 2.03 13.42
CA VAL A 125 0.79 3.11 13.50
C VAL A 125 1.84 2.82 14.55
N VAL A 126 3.11 2.92 14.15
CA VAL A 126 4.25 2.89 15.05
C VAL A 126 4.82 4.31 15.13
N PRO A 127 4.59 5.03 16.24
CA PRO A 127 4.98 6.44 16.38
C PRO A 127 6.49 6.64 16.28
N GLU A 128 6.88 7.87 15.96
CA GLU A 128 8.28 8.36 15.99
C GLU A 128 9.27 7.63 15.08
N LYS A 129 8.84 6.62 14.34
CA LYS A 129 9.70 5.92 13.38
C LYS A 129 9.57 6.50 11.97
N ARG A 130 10.63 6.38 11.20
CA ARG A 130 10.57 6.62 9.76
C ARG A 130 9.67 5.56 9.11
N SER A 131 8.78 6.00 8.24
CA SER A 131 7.86 5.15 7.50
C SER A 131 7.67 5.67 6.08
N CYS A 132 7.28 4.79 5.18
CA CYS A 132 6.83 5.12 3.84
C CYS A 132 5.30 5.14 3.72
N PHE A 133 4.57 5.29 4.82
CA PHE A 133 3.09 5.30 4.79
C PHE A 133 2.54 6.40 3.89
N ARG A 134 3.09 7.62 4.00
CA ARG A 134 2.69 8.74 3.14
C ARG A 134 2.99 8.47 1.67
N GLU A 135 4.16 7.93 1.37
CA GLU A 135 4.58 7.58 0.02
C GLU A 135 3.67 6.50 -0.58
N LEU A 136 3.25 5.51 0.22
CA LEU A 136 2.29 4.50 -0.18
C LEU A 136 0.93 5.11 -0.52
N LEU A 137 0.39 5.99 0.33
CA LEU A 137 -0.85 6.70 0.07
C LEU A 137 -0.77 7.59 -1.18
N ILE A 138 0.40 8.16 -1.48
CA ILE A 138 0.62 8.96 -2.69
C ILE A 138 0.68 8.07 -3.94
N GLU A 139 1.30 6.90 -3.88
CA GLU A 139 1.36 5.99 -5.01
C GLU A 139 -0.03 5.46 -5.41
N ILE A 140 -0.93 5.32 -4.43
CA ILE A 140 -2.33 4.92 -4.66
C ILE A 140 -3.17 6.19 -4.70
N GLY A 141 -3.46 6.68 -5.90
CA GLY A 141 -4.17 7.96 -6.14
C GLY A 141 -5.68 7.90 -5.92
N GLU A 142 -6.29 6.72 -5.95
CA GLU A 142 -7.72 6.49 -5.80
C GLU A 142 -8.21 6.84 -4.38
N GLU A 143 -9.55 6.95 -4.19
CA GLU A 143 -10.12 7.17 -2.87
C GLU A 143 -9.79 6.01 -1.93
N GLN A 144 -9.37 6.33 -0.70
CA GLN A 144 -8.95 5.37 0.31
C GLN A 144 -9.73 5.55 1.60
N GLU A 145 -10.36 4.48 2.09
CA GLU A 145 -10.83 4.37 3.47
C GLU A 145 -9.74 3.73 4.32
N VAL A 146 -9.26 4.43 5.34
CA VAL A 146 -8.15 3.98 6.20
C VAL A 146 -8.63 3.85 7.64
N MET A 147 -8.58 2.64 8.20
CA MET A 147 -8.63 2.42 9.64
C MET A 147 -7.23 2.64 10.20
N TYR A 148 -7.08 3.70 10.96
CA TYR A 148 -5.80 4.20 11.47
C TYR A 148 -5.69 3.92 12.96
N HIS A 149 -4.96 2.85 13.32
CA HIS A 149 -4.80 2.37 14.69
C HIS A 149 -3.58 2.99 15.33
N CYS A 150 -3.82 3.94 16.24
CA CYS A 150 -2.78 4.62 17.02
C CYS A 150 -2.77 4.12 18.46
N PRO A 151 -1.67 4.30 19.20
CA PRO A 151 -1.62 4.00 20.64
C PRO A 151 -2.68 4.76 21.47
N ASP A 152 -3.06 5.96 21.04
CA ASP A 152 -4.01 6.82 21.73
C ASP A 152 -5.47 6.61 21.32
N GLY A 153 -5.72 5.72 20.36
CA GLY A 153 -7.04 5.38 19.87
C GLY A 153 -7.11 5.23 18.35
N ASP A 154 -8.20 4.66 17.88
CA ASP A 154 -8.44 4.42 16.47
C ASP A 154 -9.13 5.61 15.82
N ALA A 155 -8.85 5.82 14.54
CA ALA A 155 -9.53 6.79 13.72
C ALA A 155 -9.87 6.22 12.35
N LYS A 156 -11.05 6.53 11.85
CA LYS A 156 -11.39 6.29 10.44
C LYS A 156 -11.07 7.54 9.64
N LEU A 157 -10.36 7.37 8.52
CA LEU A 157 -9.92 8.46 7.65
C LEU A 157 -10.34 8.18 6.23
N ILE A 158 -10.70 9.22 5.51
CA ILE A 158 -10.92 9.18 4.06
C ILE A 158 -9.85 10.02 3.39
N PHE A 159 -9.15 9.43 2.44
CA PHE A 159 -8.25 10.14 1.53
C PHE A 159 -8.91 10.19 0.16
N PRO A 160 -9.48 11.32 -0.24
CA PRO A 160 -10.12 11.46 -1.54
C PRO A 160 -9.20 11.11 -2.71
N GLU A 161 -9.79 10.82 -3.85
CA GLU A 161 -9.07 10.63 -5.10
C GLU A 161 -8.31 11.90 -5.49
N TYR A 162 -7.17 11.72 -6.15
CA TYR A 162 -6.48 12.76 -6.90
C TYR A 162 -5.77 12.16 -8.11
N PHE A 163 -5.54 12.97 -9.11
CA PHE A 163 -4.67 12.63 -10.21
C PHE A 163 -3.86 13.83 -10.67
N GLU A 164 -2.74 13.56 -11.30
CA GLU A 164 -1.84 14.57 -11.84
C GLU A 164 -1.86 14.51 -13.36
N GLU A 165 -2.03 15.66 -13.98
CA GLU A 165 -2.03 15.83 -15.43
C GLU A 165 -0.86 16.72 -15.84
N ALA A 166 -0.08 16.26 -16.82
CA ALA A 166 0.92 17.10 -17.45
C ALA A 166 0.26 17.96 -18.53
N VAL A 167 0.19 19.25 -18.28
CA VAL A 167 -0.40 20.24 -19.22
C VAL A 167 0.67 21.13 -19.80
N GLU A 168 0.54 21.45 -21.10
CA GLU A 168 1.42 22.43 -21.75
C GLU A 168 1.03 23.83 -21.31
N ASN A 169 1.96 24.52 -20.65
CA ASN A 169 1.79 25.93 -20.33
C ASN A 169 2.17 26.78 -21.55
N THR A 170 1.16 27.29 -22.26
CA THR A 170 1.33 28.32 -23.29
C THR A 170 1.34 29.69 -22.62
N PRO A 171 2.35 30.55 -22.79
CA PRO A 171 3.14 30.73 -24.00
C PRO A 171 4.54 30.12 -23.96
N ALA A 172 4.98 29.54 -22.83
CA ALA A 172 6.36 29.09 -22.70
C ALA A 172 6.62 27.68 -23.23
N ARG A 173 5.59 26.92 -23.61
CA ARG A 173 5.66 25.50 -24.03
C ARG A 173 6.39 24.60 -23.03
N ILE A 174 6.25 24.90 -21.75
CA ILE A 174 6.80 24.11 -20.66
C ILE A 174 5.68 23.21 -20.13
N LEU A 175 5.96 21.91 -19.98
CA LEU A 175 5.05 21.01 -19.29
C LEU A 175 5.02 21.35 -17.82
N VAL A 176 3.83 21.60 -17.29
CA VAL A 176 3.58 21.78 -15.85
C VAL A 176 2.62 20.70 -15.37
N THR A 177 2.83 20.21 -14.18
CA THR A 177 1.92 19.25 -13.54
C THR A 177 0.77 20.03 -12.90
N LYS A 178 -0.46 19.62 -13.25
CA LYS A 178 -1.68 20.11 -12.62
C LYS A 178 -2.29 18.97 -11.82
N THR A 179 -2.49 19.21 -10.53
CA THR A 179 -3.15 18.26 -9.63
C THR A 179 -4.65 18.54 -9.59
N HIS A 180 -5.45 17.49 -9.76
CA HIS A 180 -6.90 17.51 -9.68
C HIS A 180 -7.37 16.70 -8.47
N GLY A 181 -8.51 17.12 -7.85
CA GLY A 181 -9.03 16.55 -6.63
C GLY A 181 -8.29 17.05 -5.37
N SER A 182 -8.86 16.77 -4.20
CA SER A 182 -8.30 17.20 -2.91
C SER A 182 -7.37 16.17 -2.28
N GLY A 183 -7.33 14.97 -2.83
CA GLY A 183 -6.68 13.82 -2.18
C GLY A 183 -5.21 14.02 -1.86
N MET A 184 -4.44 14.75 -2.68
CA MET A 184 -3.04 15.07 -2.39
C MET A 184 -2.92 15.94 -1.13
N TRP A 185 -3.85 16.88 -0.89
CA TRP A 185 -3.83 17.74 0.30
C TRP A 185 -4.06 16.95 1.58
N TYR A 186 -5.01 15.98 1.55
CA TYR A 186 -5.27 15.09 2.68
C TYR A 186 -4.05 14.19 2.96
N ARG A 187 -3.40 13.64 1.93
CA ARG A 187 -2.18 12.82 2.07
C ARG A 187 -1.01 13.61 2.65
N ASN A 188 -0.92 14.88 2.34
CA ASN A 188 0.09 15.79 2.91
C ASN A 188 -0.11 16.09 4.41
N CYS A 189 -1.26 15.71 5.00
CA CYS A 189 -1.46 15.80 6.45
C CYS A 189 -0.71 14.68 7.22
N ILE A 190 -0.15 13.68 6.54
CA ILE A 190 0.73 12.70 7.16
C ILE A 190 2.16 13.26 7.21
N VAL A 191 2.66 13.51 8.42
CA VAL A 191 4.00 14.03 8.67
C VAL A 191 4.73 13.12 9.62
N LYS A 192 5.87 12.56 9.23
CA LYS A 192 6.66 11.62 10.05
C LYS A 192 5.81 10.46 10.61
N ASN A 193 4.98 9.88 9.75
CA ASN A 193 4.12 8.76 10.10
C ASN A 193 2.92 9.09 11.02
N GLU A 194 2.72 10.35 11.35
CA GLU A 194 1.63 10.81 12.20
C GLU A 194 0.68 11.68 11.40
N LEU A 195 -0.63 11.48 11.59
CA LEU A 195 -1.64 12.34 11.02
C LEU A 195 -1.72 13.64 11.80
N GLN A 196 -1.62 14.76 11.10
CA GLN A 196 -1.89 16.09 11.63
C GLN A 196 -3.41 16.34 11.57
N PHE A 197 -4.15 15.87 12.57
CA PHE A 197 -5.61 15.93 12.62
C PHE A 197 -6.16 17.35 12.39
N ASP A 198 -5.55 18.35 13.01
CA ASP A 198 -5.97 19.75 12.83
C ASP A 198 -5.85 20.22 11.37
N GLN A 199 -4.87 19.74 10.63
CA GLN A 199 -4.70 20.09 9.23
C GLN A 199 -5.66 19.30 8.36
N TYR A 200 -5.87 18.02 8.67
CA TYR A 200 -6.82 17.17 8.00
C TYR A 200 -8.25 17.74 8.12
N ASP A 201 -8.69 18.07 9.34
CA ASP A 201 -10.04 18.60 9.60
C ASP A 201 -10.26 19.98 8.96
N LYS A 202 -9.25 20.83 8.90
CA LYS A 202 -9.34 22.14 8.21
C LYS A 202 -9.61 22.03 6.71
N ARG A 203 -9.24 20.90 6.07
CA ARG A 203 -9.52 20.67 4.64
C ARG A 203 -10.99 20.43 4.36
N PHE A 204 -11.76 19.99 5.35
CA PHE A 204 -13.18 19.70 5.19
C PHE A 204 -13.99 20.89 4.69
N ALA A 205 -13.70 22.12 5.18
CA ALA A 205 -14.39 23.32 4.72
C ALA A 205 -14.22 23.55 3.20
N TRP A 206 -13.04 23.30 2.68
CA TRP A 206 -12.79 23.38 1.24
C TRP A 206 -13.49 22.25 0.48
N ALA A 207 -13.49 21.02 1.01
CA ALA A 207 -14.15 19.88 0.39
C ALA A 207 -15.64 20.10 0.22
N VAL A 208 -16.33 20.70 1.20
CA VAL A 208 -17.77 21.06 1.12
C VAL A 208 -18.09 21.94 -0.08
N GLU A 209 -17.15 22.80 -0.49
CA GLU A 209 -17.36 23.75 -1.58
C GLU A 209 -16.92 23.21 -2.96
N ASN A 210 -16.03 22.19 -3.00
CA ASN A 210 -15.30 21.84 -4.21
C ASN A 210 -15.32 20.36 -4.57
N GLU A 211 -15.73 19.46 -3.66
CA GLU A 211 -15.80 18.02 -3.90
C GLU A 211 -17.22 17.56 -4.19
N GLN A 212 -17.36 16.33 -4.71
CA GLN A 212 -18.65 15.69 -4.89
C GLN A 212 -19.31 15.37 -3.54
N GLU A 213 -20.64 15.34 -3.51
CA GLU A 213 -21.42 15.13 -2.29
C GLU A 213 -21.04 13.84 -1.56
N GLU A 214 -20.79 12.77 -2.30
CA GLU A 214 -20.39 11.47 -1.76
C GLU A 214 -19.08 11.53 -0.98
N VAL A 215 -18.08 12.27 -1.49
CA VAL A 215 -16.80 12.50 -0.84
C VAL A 215 -16.97 13.30 0.44
N VAL A 216 -17.79 14.36 0.39
CA VAL A 216 -18.08 15.21 1.58
C VAL A 216 -18.76 14.40 2.65
N VAL A 217 -19.74 13.58 2.29
CA VAL A 217 -20.45 12.69 3.22
C VAL A 217 -19.50 11.68 3.84
N ALA A 218 -18.64 11.04 3.04
CA ALA A 218 -17.64 10.07 3.54
C ALA A 218 -16.67 10.72 4.54
N LEU A 219 -16.15 11.91 4.23
CA LEU A 219 -15.27 12.68 5.11
C LEU A 219 -15.97 13.05 6.44
N ALA A 220 -17.23 13.49 6.38
CA ALA A 220 -17.99 13.84 7.56
C ALA A 220 -18.23 12.63 8.46
N PHE A 221 -18.69 11.50 7.90
CA PHE A 221 -18.97 10.28 8.68
C PHE A 221 -17.71 9.65 9.25
N ALA A 222 -16.58 9.72 8.57
CA ALA A 222 -15.32 9.18 9.08
C ALA A 222 -14.88 9.83 10.40
N ARG A 223 -15.27 11.08 10.67
CA ARG A 223 -14.91 11.84 11.89
C ARG A 223 -15.96 11.74 13.01
N LEU A 224 -17.04 11.00 12.80
CA LEU A 224 -18.07 10.75 13.83
C LEU A 224 -17.81 9.46 14.64
N LEU A 225 -16.87 8.63 14.23
CA LEU A 225 -16.45 7.39 14.88
C LEU A 225 -15.24 7.67 15.78
#